data_12822fe53bb55c1e28d2a7ff13e740e6
#
_entry.id   12822fe53bb55c1e28d2a7ff13e740e6
#
_cell.length_a   1.000
_cell.length_b   1.000
_cell.length_c   1.000
_cell.angle_alpha   90.00
_cell.angle_beta   90.00
_cell.angle_gamma   90.00
#
_symmetry.space_group_name_H-M   'P 1'
#
loop_
_entity.id
_entity.type
_entity.pdbx_description
1 polymer ?
#
loop_
_entity_poly.entity_id
_entity_poly.type
_entity_poly.pdbx_seq_one_letter_code
_entity_poly.pdbx_strand_id
1 'polypeptide(L)'
;VALGATVVVVTEPDDGTAADRGSRSGGDPVTPSPAAEELLDQEGADLRAALADHGDEYTDELPEDLDVSEFVGPYTFPNNNRRRIPAAIYLLLGAACVVLFAVNDTDSALINAGTLWAGVGLIAFGAYGMIAGWTLTVEESDALATASGTVGFAVGHASAQMAWRGWLSRPTWRILCYSAENPPKQRGIVLVDGVSGEVIEWFAEENPEDWSQLDGSLTA
;
A
#
# COMPACT_ATOMS: atom_id res chain seq x y z
N VAL A 1 0.77 16.05 8.89
CA VAL A 1 -0.33 15.73 7.96
C VAL A 1 0.22 14.65 7.05
N ALA A 2 -0.16 13.38 7.29
CA ALA A 2 0.22 12.27 6.44
C ALA A 2 -0.75 12.25 5.24
N LEU A 3 -0.24 12.52 4.04
CA LEU A 3 -0.95 12.17 2.82
C LEU A 3 -0.73 10.66 2.61
N GLY A 4 -1.76 9.88 2.94
CA GLY A 4 -1.76 8.45 2.68
C GLY A 4 -2.38 8.17 1.32
N ALA A 5 -1.61 7.59 0.40
CA ALA A 5 -2.20 6.86 -0.71
C ALA A 5 -2.53 5.45 -0.19
N THR A 6 -3.73 4.99 -0.46
CA THR A 6 -4.15 3.63 -0.12
C THR A 6 -4.16 2.83 -1.41
N VAL A 7 -3.31 1.81 -1.50
CA VAL A 7 -3.35 0.82 -2.58
C VAL A 7 -4.02 -0.42 -2.02
N VAL A 8 -5.05 -0.90 -2.69
CA VAL A 8 -5.77 -2.11 -2.33
C VAL A 8 -5.27 -3.24 -3.24
N VAL A 9 -4.64 -4.24 -2.65
CA VAL A 9 -4.25 -5.46 -3.36
C VAL A 9 -5.25 -6.55 -3.00
N VAL A 10 -5.95 -7.06 -3.99
CA VAL A 10 -6.82 -8.23 -3.86
C VAL A 10 -6.01 -9.44 -4.29
N THR A 11 -5.71 -10.35 -3.36
CA THR A 11 -5.12 -11.64 -3.70
C THR A 11 -6.24 -12.66 -3.89
N GLU A 12 -6.36 -13.24 -5.09
CA GLU A 12 -7.24 -14.39 -5.31
C GLU A 12 -6.77 -15.58 -4.45
N PRO A 13 -7.69 -16.28 -3.78
CA PRO A 13 -7.33 -17.48 -3.03
C PRO A 13 -6.88 -18.58 -4.00
N ASP A 14 -5.70 -19.14 -3.78
CA ASP A 14 -5.21 -20.35 -4.46
C ASP A 14 -6.08 -21.52 -4.03
N ASP A 15 -6.89 -22.05 -4.97
CA ASP A 15 -7.83 -23.16 -4.76
C ASP A 15 -7.08 -24.50 -4.73
N GLY A 16 -6.33 -24.70 -3.63
CA GLY A 16 -5.62 -25.93 -3.33
C GLY A 16 -6.49 -26.96 -2.59
N THR A 17 -7.58 -27.44 -3.20
CA THR A 17 -8.39 -28.53 -2.61
C THR A 17 -7.73 -29.88 -2.84
N ALA A 18 -6.97 -30.35 -1.88
CA ALA A 18 -6.60 -31.77 -1.74
C ALA A 18 -7.79 -32.55 -1.21
N ALA A 19 -8.31 -33.44 -2.06
CA ALA A 19 -9.45 -34.28 -1.84
C ALA A 19 -9.24 -35.29 -0.72
N ASP A 20 -10.10 -35.25 0.31
CA ASP A 20 -10.38 -36.40 1.18
C ASP A 20 -11.55 -37.20 0.60
N ARG A 21 -11.25 -38.42 0.08
CA ARG A 21 -12.25 -39.37 -0.41
C ARG A 21 -12.78 -40.21 0.71
N GLY A 22 -13.81 -39.70 1.38
CA GLY A 22 -14.70 -40.55 2.20
C GLY A 22 -15.65 -41.37 1.34
N SER A 23 -15.47 -42.69 1.35
CA SER A 23 -16.32 -43.69 0.78
C SER A 23 -17.80 -43.51 1.15
N ARG A 24 -18.70 -43.33 0.17
CA ARG A 24 -20.13 -43.54 0.31
C ARG A 24 -20.61 -44.58 -0.70
N SER A 25 -21.16 -45.60 -0.11
CA SER A 25 -22.04 -46.69 -0.58
C SER A 25 -22.86 -46.38 -1.84
N GLY A 26 -22.90 -47.42 -2.74
CA GLY A 26 -23.57 -47.45 -4.02
C GLY A 26 -25.06 -47.09 -3.98
N GLY A 27 -25.39 -46.17 -4.84
CA GLY A 27 -26.69 -46.01 -5.44
C GLY A 27 -26.45 -46.06 -6.92
N ASP A 28 -27.24 -46.87 -7.64
CA ASP A 28 -27.16 -47.00 -9.09
C ASP A 28 -27.27 -45.64 -9.76
N PRO A 29 -26.52 -45.36 -10.83
CA PRO A 29 -26.64 -44.12 -11.57
C PRO A 29 -28.05 -44.02 -12.15
N VAL A 30 -28.83 -43.08 -11.64
CA VAL A 30 -30.14 -42.73 -12.27
C VAL A 30 -29.82 -42.12 -13.62
N THR A 31 -30.03 -42.92 -14.68
CA THR A 31 -29.95 -42.42 -16.04
C THR A 31 -31.10 -41.44 -16.26
N PRO A 32 -30.84 -40.20 -16.60
CA PRO A 32 -31.92 -39.24 -16.87
C PRO A 32 -32.77 -39.71 -18.02
N SER A 33 -34.07 -39.43 -17.92
CA SER A 33 -35.02 -39.73 -19.01
C SER A 33 -34.64 -38.93 -20.26
N PRO A 34 -34.77 -39.44 -21.48
CA PRO A 34 -34.49 -38.73 -22.73
C PRO A 34 -35.16 -37.35 -22.80
N ALA A 35 -36.33 -37.19 -22.21
CA ALA A 35 -37.03 -35.91 -22.09
C ALA A 35 -36.36 -34.93 -21.12
N ALA A 36 -35.64 -35.44 -20.12
CA ALA A 36 -34.89 -34.58 -19.19
C ALA A 36 -33.55 -34.12 -19.80
N GLU A 37 -32.92 -34.96 -20.65
CA GLU A 37 -31.73 -34.56 -21.40
C GLU A 37 -32.05 -33.48 -22.43
N GLU A 38 -33.19 -33.62 -23.15
CA GLU A 38 -33.64 -32.64 -24.15
C GLU A 38 -33.99 -31.29 -23.52
N LEU A 39 -34.57 -31.26 -22.28
CA LEU A 39 -34.85 -30.06 -21.53
C LEU A 39 -33.56 -29.38 -21.04
N LEU A 40 -32.59 -30.15 -20.58
CA LEU A 40 -31.29 -29.61 -20.12
C LEU A 40 -30.46 -29.04 -21.30
N ASP A 41 -30.53 -29.68 -22.47
CA ASP A 41 -29.87 -29.15 -23.67
C ASP A 41 -30.55 -27.88 -24.19
N GLN A 42 -31.87 -27.80 -24.08
CA GLN A 42 -32.62 -26.61 -24.48
C GLN A 42 -32.40 -25.42 -23.53
N GLU A 43 -32.41 -25.68 -22.22
CA GLU A 43 -32.13 -24.68 -21.22
C GLU A 43 -30.64 -24.18 -21.30
N GLY A 44 -29.72 -25.09 -21.59
CA GLY A 44 -28.31 -24.78 -21.87
C GLY A 44 -28.10 -23.97 -23.14
N ALA A 45 -28.91 -24.23 -24.20
CA ALA A 45 -28.86 -23.46 -25.44
C ALA A 45 -29.45 -22.05 -25.26
N ASP A 46 -30.55 -21.92 -24.54
CA ASP A 46 -31.19 -20.64 -24.23
C ASP A 46 -30.31 -19.77 -23.33
N LEU A 47 -29.61 -20.39 -22.35
CA LEU A 47 -28.65 -19.69 -21.51
C LEU A 47 -27.42 -19.19 -22.30
N ARG A 48 -26.92 -20.00 -23.24
CA ARG A 48 -25.84 -19.60 -24.14
C ARG A 48 -26.26 -18.49 -25.10
N ALA A 49 -27.50 -18.55 -25.61
CA ALA A 49 -28.06 -17.49 -26.45
C ALA A 49 -28.25 -16.18 -25.66
N ALA A 50 -28.73 -16.25 -24.42
CA ALA A 50 -28.85 -15.10 -23.55
C ALA A 50 -27.49 -14.48 -23.17
N LEU A 51 -26.47 -15.34 -22.93
CA LEU A 51 -25.10 -14.88 -22.67
C LEU A 51 -24.43 -14.31 -23.92
N ALA A 52 -24.80 -14.78 -25.12
CA ALA A 52 -24.29 -14.25 -26.39
C ALA A 52 -24.96 -12.94 -26.80
N ASP A 53 -26.23 -12.73 -26.42
CA ASP A 53 -26.94 -11.45 -26.64
C ASP A 53 -26.54 -10.34 -25.66
N HIS A 54 -25.95 -10.74 -24.53
CA HIS A 54 -25.28 -9.82 -23.58
C HIS A 54 -23.78 -9.70 -23.84
N GLY A 55 -23.34 -10.07 -25.04
CA GLY A 55 -21.97 -9.90 -25.53
C GLY A 55 -21.60 -8.45 -25.89
N ASP A 56 -22.08 -7.49 -25.15
CA ASP A 56 -21.32 -6.28 -24.92
C ASP A 56 -20.13 -6.74 -24.10
N GLU A 57 -19.04 -6.97 -24.81
CA GLU A 57 -17.69 -7.08 -24.27
C GLU A 57 -17.55 -5.96 -23.23
N TYR A 58 -17.77 -6.31 -21.95
CA TYR A 58 -17.39 -5.43 -20.85
C TYR A 58 -15.88 -5.29 -20.95
N THR A 59 -15.47 -4.40 -21.83
CA THR A 59 -14.13 -3.89 -21.81
C THR A 59 -14.05 -3.15 -20.49
N ASP A 60 -13.28 -3.67 -19.56
CA ASP A 60 -12.97 -3.08 -18.24
C ASP A 60 -12.06 -1.83 -18.45
N GLU A 61 -12.21 -1.19 -19.62
CA GLU A 61 -11.55 0.05 -19.99
C GLU A 61 -12.46 1.21 -19.58
N LEU A 62 -11.94 2.02 -18.69
CA LEU A 62 -12.58 3.29 -18.33
C LEU A 62 -12.79 4.13 -19.61
N PRO A 63 -13.95 4.79 -19.75
CA PRO A 63 -14.14 5.78 -20.80
C PRO A 63 -12.97 6.77 -20.83
N GLU A 64 -12.52 7.15 -22.04
CA GLU A 64 -11.32 7.97 -22.26
C GLU A 64 -11.35 9.31 -21.51
N ASP A 65 -12.56 9.85 -21.26
CA ASP A 65 -12.80 11.07 -20.48
C ASP A 65 -12.66 10.86 -18.95
N LEU A 66 -12.71 9.61 -18.47
CA LEU A 66 -12.50 9.23 -17.07
C LEU A 66 -11.13 8.61 -16.82
N ASP A 67 -10.40 8.26 -17.88
CA ASP A 67 -9.05 7.75 -17.77
C ASP A 67 -8.06 8.89 -17.45
N VAL A 68 -7.78 9.07 -16.17
CA VAL A 68 -6.78 10.04 -15.69
C VAL A 68 -5.34 9.52 -15.75
N SER A 69 -5.12 8.30 -16.23
CA SER A 69 -3.80 7.67 -16.29
C SER A 69 -2.80 8.45 -17.17
N GLU A 70 -3.28 9.16 -18.18
CA GLU A 70 -2.46 10.07 -19.00
C GLU A 70 -1.99 11.32 -18.24
N PHE A 71 -2.78 11.79 -17.24
CA PHE A 71 -2.50 13.00 -16.48
C PHE A 71 -1.84 12.72 -15.14
N VAL A 72 -2.11 11.56 -14.55
CA VAL A 72 -1.60 11.14 -13.25
C VAL A 72 -0.91 9.80 -13.45
N GLY A 73 0.38 9.84 -13.72
CA GLY A 73 1.18 8.60 -13.79
C GLY A 73 1.06 7.77 -12.49
N PRO A 74 1.62 6.56 -12.45
CA PRO A 74 1.54 5.68 -11.28
C PRO A 74 1.98 6.43 -10.03
N TYR A 75 1.20 6.30 -8.96
CA TYR A 75 1.50 7.00 -7.71
C TYR A 75 2.89 6.61 -7.21
N THR A 76 3.73 7.59 -7.03
CA THR A 76 5.08 7.39 -6.50
C THR A 76 5.14 7.86 -5.06
N PHE A 77 5.44 6.96 -4.15
CA PHE A 77 5.60 7.31 -2.74
C PHE A 77 6.76 8.29 -2.53
N PRO A 78 6.57 9.31 -1.69
CA PRO A 78 7.57 10.35 -1.50
C PRO A 78 8.86 9.80 -0.86
N ASN A 79 9.97 9.93 -1.57
CA ASN A 79 11.28 9.56 -1.06
C ASN A 79 11.90 10.72 -0.28
N ASN A 80 12.16 10.50 1.01
CA ASN A 80 12.73 11.50 1.92
C ASN A 80 14.18 11.90 1.59
N ASN A 81 14.83 11.18 0.69
CA ASN A 81 16.19 11.45 0.22
C ASN A 81 16.34 12.85 -0.40
N ARG A 82 15.27 13.42 -0.98
CA ARG A 82 15.26 14.78 -1.55
C ARG A 82 15.62 15.86 -0.54
N ARG A 83 15.50 15.61 0.78
CA ARG A 83 15.95 16.52 1.84
C ARG A 83 17.46 16.78 1.83
N ARG A 84 18.26 15.88 1.23
CA ARG A 84 19.72 16.05 1.15
C ARG A 84 20.12 17.22 0.26
N ILE A 85 19.35 17.57 -0.77
CA ILE A 85 19.65 18.70 -1.65
C ILE A 85 19.63 20.03 -0.90
N PRO A 86 18.50 20.46 -0.27
CA PRO A 86 18.50 21.68 0.51
C PRO A 86 19.45 21.62 1.72
N ALA A 87 19.65 20.44 2.33
CA ALA A 87 20.60 20.26 3.41
C ALA A 87 22.05 20.59 2.99
N ALA A 88 22.47 20.16 1.81
CA ALA A 88 23.77 20.52 1.27
C ALA A 88 23.91 22.02 1.04
N ILE A 89 22.87 22.69 0.54
CA ILE A 89 22.85 24.15 0.37
C ILE A 89 23.02 24.86 1.71
N TYR A 90 22.30 24.41 2.75
CA TYR A 90 22.45 24.99 4.10
C TYR A 90 23.84 24.79 4.69
N LEU A 91 24.46 23.61 4.47
CA LEU A 91 25.83 23.36 4.89
C LEU A 91 26.83 24.30 4.20
N LEU A 92 26.69 24.48 2.89
CA LEU A 92 27.56 25.37 2.11
C LEU A 92 27.40 26.84 2.55
N LEU A 93 26.17 27.32 2.68
CA LEU A 93 25.90 28.69 3.15
C LEU A 93 26.39 28.90 4.57
N GLY A 94 26.17 27.94 5.45
CA GLY A 94 26.65 28.00 6.83
C GLY A 94 28.17 28.02 6.90
N ALA A 95 28.85 27.18 6.11
CA ALA A 95 30.31 27.19 6.01
C ALA A 95 30.83 28.56 5.48
N ALA A 96 30.17 29.12 4.46
CA ALA A 96 30.52 30.43 3.93
C ALA A 96 30.40 31.53 4.99
N CYS A 97 29.34 31.54 5.79
CA CYS A 97 29.17 32.49 6.89
C CYS A 97 30.29 32.37 7.94
N VAL A 98 30.66 31.15 8.32
CA VAL A 98 31.74 30.91 9.29
C VAL A 98 33.09 31.34 8.71
N VAL A 99 33.39 31.05 7.46
CA VAL A 99 34.62 31.45 6.78
C VAL A 99 34.68 32.98 6.67
N LEU A 100 33.60 33.63 6.24
CA LEU A 100 33.54 35.12 6.18
C LEU A 100 33.82 35.77 7.53
N PHE A 101 33.24 35.23 8.60
CA PHE A 101 33.51 35.68 9.96
C PHE A 101 34.99 35.50 10.36
N ALA A 102 35.59 34.36 9.97
CA ALA A 102 36.97 34.04 10.37
C ALA A 102 38.05 34.85 9.61
N VAL A 103 37.76 35.29 8.37
CA VAL A 103 38.75 36.00 7.54
C VAL A 103 38.58 37.50 7.49
N ASN A 104 37.51 38.07 8.07
CA ASN A 104 37.23 39.50 8.08
C ASN A 104 37.25 40.06 9.51
N ASP A 105 37.50 41.38 9.63
CA ASP A 105 37.32 42.09 10.90
C ASP A 105 35.86 42.09 11.32
N THR A 106 35.61 41.79 12.59
CA THR A 106 34.27 41.56 13.15
C THR A 106 33.47 42.83 13.46
N ASP A 107 34.00 44.01 13.13
CA ASP A 107 33.37 45.32 13.38
C ASP A 107 32.51 45.83 12.21
N SER A 108 32.29 44.98 11.20
CA SER A 108 31.42 45.28 10.05
C SER A 108 29.96 45.12 10.41
N ALA A 109 29.07 45.94 9.83
CA ALA A 109 27.63 45.83 10.02
C ALA A 109 27.08 44.48 9.47
N LEU A 110 27.74 43.89 8.50
CA LEU A 110 27.34 42.64 7.86
C LEU A 110 28.05 41.40 8.42
N ILE A 111 29.31 41.56 8.86
CA ILE A 111 30.15 40.47 9.36
C ILE A 111 30.41 40.70 10.85
N ASN A 112 29.66 40.03 11.68
CA ASN A 112 29.68 40.16 13.13
C ASN A 112 29.33 38.80 13.79
N ALA A 113 29.24 38.78 15.13
CA ALA A 113 28.88 37.58 15.87
C ALA A 113 27.53 36.95 15.44
N GLY A 114 26.60 37.76 14.92
CA GLY A 114 25.31 37.26 14.36
C GLY A 114 25.55 36.41 13.12
N THR A 115 26.47 36.80 12.23
CA THR A 115 26.85 36.04 11.04
C THR A 115 27.45 34.67 11.42
N LEU A 116 28.29 34.63 12.48
CA LEU A 116 28.81 33.36 12.99
C LEU A 116 27.71 32.43 13.49
N TRP A 117 26.82 32.96 14.35
CA TRP A 117 25.73 32.14 14.92
C TRP A 117 24.71 31.69 13.85
N ALA A 118 24.43 32.52 12.85
CA ALA A 118 23.63 32.14 11.69
C ALA A 118 24.29 31.00 10.92
N GLY A 119 25.62 31.08 10.67
CA GLY A 119 26.38 30.03 10.05
C GLY A 119 26.35 28.70 10.80
N VAL A 120 26.55 28.74 12.12
CA VAL A 120 26.44 27.56 12.99
C VAL A 120 25.04 26.96 12.96
N GLY A 121 23.99 27.78 13.01
CA GLY A 121 22.62 27.35 12.92
C GLY A 121 22.30 26.67 11.58
N LEU A 122 22.77 27.25 10.47
CA LEU A 122 22.61 26.66 9.12
C LEU A 122 23.35 25.31 9.00
N ILE A 123 24.56 25.21 9.56
CA ILE A 123 25.33 23.94 9.56
C ILE A 123 24.57 22.87 10.37
N ALA A 124 24.07 23.22 11.56
CA ALA A 124 23.34 22.30 12.41
C ALA A 124 22.05 21.81 11.72
N PHE A 125 21.30 22.72 11.08
CA PHE A 125 20.09 22.39 10.33
C PHE A 125 20.38 21.55 9.09
N GLY A 126 21.46 21.89 8.34
CA GLY A 126 21.91 21.12 7.19
C GLY A 126 22.36 19.72 7.59
N ALA A 127 23.13 19.59 8.68
CA ALA A 127 23.53 18.28 9.21
C ALA A 127 22.33 17.41 9.60
N TYR A 128 21.35 18.00 10.27
CA TYR A 128 20.08 17.32 10.57
C TYR A 128 19.39 16.83 9.29
N GLY A 129 19.27 17.68 8.27
CA GLY A 129 18.65 17.32 6.99
C GLY A 129 19.40 16.20 6.25
N MET A 130 20.74 16.17 6.33
CA MET A 130 21.54 15.09 5.76
C MET A 130 21.30 13.75 6.46
N ILE A 131 21.22 13.75 7.80
CA ILE A 131 20.99 12.55 8.60
C ILE A 131 19.55 12.05 8.45
N ALA A 132 18.57 12.97 8.41
CA ALA A 132 17.16 12.67 8.25
C ALA A 132 16.74 12.34 6.80
N GLY A 133 17.66 12.44 5.86
CA GLY A 133 17.43 12.13 4.43
C GLY A 133 17.53 10.64 4.14
N TRP A 134 16.60 9.84 4.67
CA TRP A 134 16.54 8.41 4.41
C TRP A 134 16.20 8.10 2.95
N THR A 135 16.82 7.05 2.42
CA THR A 135 16.45 6.48 1.11
C THR A 135 15.42 5.38 1.37
N LEU A 136 14.27 5.47 0.72
CA LEU A 136 13.27 4.41 0.71
C LEU A 136 13.84 3.27 -0.17
N THR A 137 14.07 2.11 0.42
CA THR A 137 14.70 0.96 -0.24
C THR A 137 13.69 -0.17 -0.45
N VAL A 138 12.70 -0.26 0.45
CA VAL A 138 11.66 -1.29 0.43
C VAL A 138 10.47 -0.76 -0.35
N GLU A 139 10.13 -1.45 -1.42
CA GLU A 139 8.95 -1.14 -2.21
C GLU A 139 7.67 -1.56 -1.48
N GLU A 140 6.55 -1.03 -1.92
CA GLU A 140 5.23 -1.32 -1.38
C GLU A 140 4.89 -2.80 -1.45
N SER A 141 5.16 -3.44 -2.59
CA SER A 141 4.95 -4.87 -2.84
C SER A 141 5.71 -5.76 -1.85
N ASP A 142 6.97 -5.42 -1.58
CA ASP A 142 7.82 -6.16 -0.64
C ASP A 142 7.29 -6.02 0.81
N ALA A 143 6.85 -4.81 1.15
CA ALA A 143 6.26 -4.54 2.46
C ALA A 143 4.94 -5.29 2.66
N LEU A 144 4.07 -5.35 1.62
CA LEU A 144 2.82 -6.11 1.62
C LEU A 144 3.09 -7.62 1.77
N ALA A 145 4.06 -8.17 1.02
CA ALA A 145 4.45 -9.56 1.13
C ALA A 145 4.95 -9.91 2.54
N THR A 146 5.80 -9.05 3.11
CA THR A 146 6.31 -9.21 4.48
C THR A 146 5.18 -9.17 5.52
N ALA A 147 4.24 -8.24 5.37
CA ALA A 147 3.10 -8.10 6.27
C ALA A 147 2.17 -9.32 6.21
N SER A 148 1.87 -9.80 4.99
CA SER A 148 1.02 -10.97 4.77
C SER A 148 1.61 -12.24 5.40
N GLY A 149 2.93 -12.39 5.38
CA GLY A 149 3.63 -13.50 6.03
C GLY A 149 3.68 -13.39 7.56
N THR A 150 3.48 -12.18 8.12
CA THR A 150 3.67 -11.91 9.55
C THR A 150 2.35 -11.91 10.33
N VAL A 151 1.25 -11.48 9.72
CA VAL A 151 -0.02 -11.18 10.43
C VAL A 151 -0.69 -12.41 11.04
N GLY A 152 -0.37 -13.62 10.57
CA GLY A 152 -0.80 -14.89 11.18
C GLY A 152 -2.16 -15.42 10.71
N PHE A 153 -2.82 -14.78 9.76
CA PHE A 153 -4.05 -15.23 9.11
C PHE A 153 -3.96 -15.06 7.58
N ALA A 154 -4.83 -15.77 6.85
CA ALA A 154 -4.92 -15.61 5.40
C ALA A 154 -5.45 -14.21 5.05
N VAL A 155 -4.69 -13.43 4.29
CA VAL A 155 -5.01 -12.05 3.93
C VAL A 155 -5.84 -12.02 2.66
N GLY A 156 -7.05 -11.46 2.73
CA GLY A 156 -7.91 -11.20 1.56
C GLY A 156 -7.70 -9.80 0.99
N HIS A 157 -7.63 -8.80 1.87
CA HIS A 157 -7.40 -7.41 1.47
C HIS A 157 -6.29 -6.82 2.31
N ALA A 158 -5.42 -6.04 1.67
CA ALA A 158 -4.40 -5.27 2.37
C ALA A 158 -4.26 -3.88 1.77
N SER A 159 -3.94 -2.91 2.61
CA SER A 159 -3.63 -1.55 2.17
C SER A 159 -2.33 -1.07 2.78
N ALA A 160 -1.49 -0.44 1.96
CA ALA A 160 -0.22 0.11 2.37
C ALA A 160 -0.27 1.63 2.48
N GLN A 161 0.25 2.16 3.56
CA GLN A 161 0.39 3.60 3.79
C GLN A 161 1.81 3.92 4.21
N MET A 162 2.37 5.00 3.64
CA MET A 162 3.66 5.51 4.07
C MET A 162 3.49 6.38 5.32
N ALA A 163 4.24 6.07 6.36
CA ALA A 163 4.31 6.82 7.60
C ALA A 163 5.77 7.20 7.92
N TRP A 164 5.95 8.14 8.82
CA TRP A 164 7.25 8.61 9.26
C TRP A 164 7.41 8.38 10.75
N ARG A 165 8.46 7.67 11.14
CA ARG A 165 8.69 7.31 12.54
C ARG A 165 9.89 8.04 13.13
N GLY A 166 9.70 8.51 14.37
CA GLY A 166 10.74 9.13 15.19
C GLY A 166 11.17 10.50 14.71
N TRP A 167 12.11 11.10 15.45
CA TRP A 167 12.59 12.45 15.20
C TRP A 167 13.31 12.59 13.84
N LEU A 168 14.01 11.56 13.41
CA LEU A 168 14.72 11.57 12.12
C LEU A 168 13.79 11.24 10.93
N SER A 169 12.48 11.15 11.13
CA SER A 169 11.49 10.89 10.08
C SER A 169 11.86 9.66 9.25
N ARG A 170 12.14 8.53 9.90
CA ARG A 170 12.45 7.27 9.22
C ARG A 170 11.21 6.74 8.53
N PRO A 171 11.25 6.44 7.21
CA PRO A 171 10.11 5.94 6.47
C PRO A 171 9.70 4.56 7.00
N THR A 172 8.40 4.36 7.18
CA THR A 172 7.84 3.13 7.72
C THR A 172 6.54 2.84 6.98
N TRP A 173 6.41 1.63 6.46
CA TRP A 173 5.17 1.14 5.88
C TRP A 173 4.21 0.74 6.99
N ARG A 174 3.03 1.28 6.95
CA ARG A 174 1.90 0.86 7.78
C ARG A 174 0.94 0.07 6.90
N ILE A 175 0.88 -1.23 7.12
CA ILE A 175 0.08 -2.16 6.35
C ILE A 175 -1.13 -2.56 7.18
N LEU A 176 -2.32 -2.32 6.66
CA LEU A 176 -3.58 -2.78 7.23
C LEU A 176 -4.02 -4.01 6.44
N CYS A 177 -4.19 -5.13 7.12
CA CYS A 177 -4.59 -6.41 6.54
C CYS A 177 -5.96 -6.81 7.08
N TYR A 178 -6.80 -7.35 6.19
CA TYR A 178 -8.07 -8.00 6.53
C TYR A 178 -8.03 -9.47 6.12
N SER A 179 -8.69 -10.31 6.90
CA SER A 179 -8.76 -11.75 6.61
C SER A 179 -9.57 -12.03 5.33
N ALA A 180 -9.30 -13.20 4.71
CA ALA A 180 -9.87 -13.59 3.43
C ALA A 180 -11.34 -14.04 3.51
N GLU A 181 -11.91 -14.14 4.71
CA GLU A 181 -13.32 -14.50 4.86
C GLU A 181 -14.24 -13.35 4.42
N ASN A 182 -15.45 -13.71 4.01
CA ASN A 182 -16.49 -12.74 3.68
C ASN A 182 -17.70 -12.91 4.61
N PRO A 183 -17.99 -11.96 5.52
CA PRO A 183 -17.22 -10.75 5.82
C PRO A 183 -15.89 -11.05 6.56
N PRO A 184 -14.89 -10.14 6.50
CA PRO A 184 -13.61 -10.31 7.17
C PRO A 184 -13.77 -10.39 8.68
N LYS A 185 -13.25 -11.46 9.30
CA LYS A 185 -13.37 -11.71 10.76
C LYS A 185 -12.21 -11.15 11.56
N GLN A 186 -11.04 -10.99 10.91
CA GLN A 186 -9.83 -10.52 11.56
C GLN A 186 -9.27 -9.33 10.79
N ARG A 187 -8.66 -8.41 11.53
CA ARG A 187 -7.85 -7.35 10.96
C ARG A 187 -6.50 -7.29 11.67
N GLY A 188 -5.48 -6.84 10.97
CA GLY A 188 -4.16 -6.66 11.52
C GLY A 188 -3.48 -5.43 10.99
N ILE A 189 -2.56 -4.88 11.79
CA ILE A 189 -1.69 -3.78 11.38
C ILE A 189 -0.27 -4.27 11.54
N VAL A 190 0.52 -4.12 10.47
CA VAL A 190 1.95 -4.46 10.46
C VAL A 190 2.74 -3.20 10.11
N LEU A 191 3.75 -2.91 10.91
CA LEU A 191 4.68 -1.81 10.66
C LEU A 191 6.00 -2.41 10.13
N VAL A 192 6.33 -2.07 8.88
CA VAL A 192 7.55 -2.52 8.22
C VAL A 192 8.47 -1.34 7.99
N ASP A 193 9.75 -1.48 8.33
CA ASP A 193 10.73 -0.44 8.12
C ASP A 193 11.01 -0.24 6.62
N GLY A 194 10.78 0.97 6.11
CA GLY A 194 10.95 1.28 4.69
C GLY A 194 12.40 1.28 4.19
N VAL A 195 13.37 1.13 5.10
CA VAL A 195 14.80 1.10 4.76
C VAL A 195 15.38 -0.31 4.86
N SER A 196 15.07 -1.04 5.95
CA SER A 196 15.62 -2.39 6.19
C SER A 196 14.68 -3.53 5.78
N GLY A 197 13.37 -3.27 5.64
CA GLY A 197 12.36 -4.31 5.41
C GLY A 197 11.99 -5.12 6.65
N GLU A 198 12.54 -4.77 7.81
CA GLU A 198 12.26 -5.47 9.05
C GLU A 198 10.88 -5.10 9.60
N VAL A 199 10.18 -6.10 10.15
CA VAL A 199 8.94 -5.87 10.88
C VAL A 199 9.27 -5.22 12.22
N ILE A 200 8.75 -4.02 12.44
CA ILE A 200 8.98 -3.25 13.67
C ILE A 200 8.01 -3.70 14.76
N GLU A 201 6.76 -3.80 14.37
CA GLU A 201 5.66 -4.12 15.27
C GLU A 201 4.49 -4.66 14.44
N TRP A 202 3.72 -5.55 15.00
CA TRP A 202 2.49 -6.03 14.40
C TRP A 202 1.44 -6.31 15.47
N PHE A 203 0.18 -6.17 15.07
CA PHE A 203 -0.96 -6.40 15.93
C PHE A 203 -2.08 -7.02 15.10
N ALA A 204 -2.76 -8.02 15.63
CA ALA A 204 -3.93 -8.63 15.02
C ALA A 204 -5.06 -8.75 16.06
N GLU A 205 -6.28 -8.48 15.64
CA GLU A 205 -7.47 -8.52 16.47
C GLU A 205 -8.68 -9.03 15.68
N GLU A 206 -9.75 -9.39 16.37
CA GLU A 206 -11.04 -9.60 15.72
C GLU A 206 -11.51 -8.29 15.09
N ASN A 207 -12.08 -8.38 13.89
CA ASN A 207 -12.55 -7.20 13.19
C ASN A 207 -13.76 -6.59 13.92
N PRO A 208 -13.64 -5.38 14.49
CA PRO A 208 -14.75 -4.73 15.19
C PRO A 208 -15.76 -4.08 14.24
N GLU A 209 -15.50 -4.09 12.92
CA GLU A 209 -16.40 -3.47 11.96
C GLU A 209 -17.66 -4.31 11.74
N ASP A 210 -18.81 -3.67 11.84
CA ASP A 210 -20.08 -4.31 11.57
C ASP A 210 -20.43 -4.23 10.08
N TRP A 211 -20.22 -5.33 9.38
CA TRP A 211 -20.49 -5.47 7.94
C TRP A 211 -21.94 -5.84 7.63
N SER A 212 -22.79 -6.10 8.64
CA SER A 212 -24.17 -6.52 8.46
C SER A 212 -25.03 -5.49 7.70
N GLN A 213 -24.65 -4.23 7.72
CA GLN A 213 -25.34 -3.16 7.02
C GLN A 213 -25.02 -3.12 5.51
N LEU A 214 -23.91 -3.71 5.07
CA LEU A 214 -23.53 -3.77 3.66
C LEU A 214 -24.21 -4.91 2.92
N ASP A 215 -24.46 -6.04 3.57
CA ASP A 215 -25.17 -7.18 2.97
C ASP A 215 -26.62 -6.84 2.59
N GLY A 216 -27.26 -5.89 3.27
CA GLY A 216 -28.63 -5.44 2.98
C GLY A 216 -28.76 -4.53 1.75
N SER A 217 -27.67 -3.93 1.26
CA SER A 217 -27.72 -2.97 0.15
C SER A 217 -27.47 -3.59 -1.23
N LEU A 218 -26.92 -4.81 -1.28
CA LEU A 218 -26.61 -5.52 -2.54
C LEU A 218 -27.74 -6.44 -3.01
N THR A 219 -28.80 -6.60 -2.22
CA THR A 219 -29.96 -7.46 -2.54
C THR A 219 -31.26 -6.68 -2.82
N ALA A 220 -31.17 -5.35 -3.02
CA ALA A 220 -32.33 -4.50 -3.32
C ALA A 220 -32.35 -4.06 -4.78
#